data_6fbca12af7a9f1d1b5643a8f1e9cb223
#
_entry.id   6fbca12af7a9f1d1b5643a8f1e9cb223
#
_cell.length_a   1.000
_cell.length_b   1.000
_cell.length_c   1.000
_cell.angle_alpha   90.00
_cell.angle_beta   90.00
_cell.angle_gamma   90.00
#
_symmetry.space_group_name_H-M   'P 1'
#
loop_
_entity.id
_entity.type
_entity.pdbx_description
1 polymer ?
#
loop_
_entity_poly.entity_id
_entity_poly.type
_entity_poly.pdbx_seq_one_letter_code
_entity_poly.pdbx_strand_id
1 'polypeptide(L)'
;MQQFENPEKGRKFASFVETEETNVKKWIRGGRVIDPSCGRDEICDLLIDDGVIAAVGQDLSTADADEVIDAAGLVAAPGLVDMHTHMREPGFEKKETIATGTAAAARGGVTSILAMANTLPVIDSAERVEDLYRRAGQDAKVRLYTVAAVSRGLQGKEITDVEALLAAGAAALSDDGVPLMNAEIMREALIRMKPSGLPILSHSEDGDLVRAGVMNEGELSRRLGYVGRPAVAEELLLVRDGMLAADVDGYVHICHVSTKGSVRYIRMLKEAGVKITAETCPQYFTLTEDEIETQGAMAKVNPPLRQQADVDAILEGLKDGTLDCIVTDHAPHTAEEKGRALPQTPSGMVGLETSLALSLTELHHRQGLPLSFVIEKMSTAPAKILQLDAGTLRPGAPADIVLFDPNEKWVVDPEKFASKGRNT
;
A
#
# COMPACT_ATOMS: atom_id res chain seq x y z
N MET A 1 -0.85 -20.70 -39.56
CA MET A 1 -0.32 -19.35 -39.26
C MET A 1 -1.33 -18.65 -38.36
N GLN A 2 -1.28 -18.94 -37.07
CA GLN A 2 -2.10 -18.26 -36.07
C GLN A 2 -1.32 -17.04 -35.56
N GLN A 3 -1.88 -15.85 -35.78
CA GLN A 3 -1.36 -14.61 -35.23
C GLN A 3 -1.64 -14.61 -33.72
N PHE A 4 -0.59 -14.65 -32.92
CA PHE A 4 -0.67 -14.33 -31.51
C PHE A 4 -0.78 -12.82 -31.39
N GLU A 5 -1.94 -12.33 -31.00
CA GLU A 5 -2.12 -10.93 -30.61
C GLU A 5 -1.34 -10.67 -29.30
N ASN A 6 -0.57 -9.59 -29.35
CA ASN A 6 0.30 -9.11 -28.28
C ASN A 6 -0.55 -8.57 -27.08
N PRO A 7 -0.34 -9.01 -25.83
CA PRO A 7 -1.12 -8.56 -24.68
C PRO A 7 -0.62 -7.22 -24.08
N GLU A 8 -0.06 -6.32 -24.88
CA GLU A 8 0.40 -4.99 -24.44
C GLU A 8 -0.69 -3.89 -24.47
N LYS A 9 -1.94 -4.23 -24.30
CA LYS A 9 -2.94 -3.21 -23.98
C LYS A 9 -3.22 -3.25 -22.48
N GLY A 10 -2.58 -2.31 -21.76
CA GLY A 10 -2.85 -2.07 -20.34
C GLY A 10 -4.36 -2.06 -20.09
N ARG A 11 -4.80 -2.76 -19.04
CA ARG A 11 -6.18 -2.69 -18.56
C ARG A 11 -6.48 -1.22 -18.26
N LYS A 12 -7.49 -0.68 -18.90
CA LYS A 12 -8.04 0.62 -18.50
C LYS A 12 -8.88 0.36 -17.24
N PHE A 13 -8.26 0.53 -16.08
CA PHE A 13 -9.04 0.74 -14.86
C PHE A 13 -9.80 2.04 -15.04
N ALA A 14 -11.07 2.06 -14.66
CA ALA A 14 -11.83 3.29 -14.60
C ALA A 14 -11.27 4.14 -13.45
N SER A 15 -10.23 4.91 -13.72
CA SER A 15 -9.72 5.92 -12.80
C SER A 15 -10.58 7.15 -12.98
N PHE A 16 -11.52 7.38 -12.08
CA PHE A 16 -12.34 8.57 -12.06
C PHE A 16 -11.71 9.64 -11.18
N VAL A 17 -10.73 10.34 -11.71
CA VAL A 17 -10.57 11.77 -11.44
C VAL A 17 -10.81 12.42 -12.79
N GLU A 18 -12.02 12.94 -13.02
CA GLU A 18 -12.24 13.92 -14.09
C GLU A 18 -11.42 15.15 -13.70
N THR A 19 -10.23 15.26 -14.26
CA THR A 19 -9.56 16.55 -14.33
C THR A 19 -10.41 17.38 -15.28
N GLU A 20 -10.89 18.54 -14.83
CA GLU A 20 -11.41 19.56 -15.76
C GLU A 20 -10.41 19.65 -16.91
N GLU A 21 -10.91 19.54 -18.15
CA GLU A 21 -10.09 19.71 -19.36
C GLU A 21 -9.49 21.12 -19.34
N THR A 22 -8.33 21.24 -18.75
CA THR A 22 -7.52 22.44 -18.85
C THR A 22 -6.31 22.04 -19.66
N ASN A 23 -6.23 22.51 -20.92
CA ASN A 23 -5.03 22.51 -21.75
C ASN A 23 -3.93 23.33 -21.06
N VAL A 24 -3.48 22.91 -19.87
CA VAL A 24 -2.49 23.61 -19.05
C VAL A 24 -1.15 22.93 -19.20
N LYS A 25 -0.22 23.63 -19.78
CA LYS A 25 1.18 23.22 -19.84
C LYS A 25 1.91 23.67 -18.59
N LYS A 26 2.51 22.72 -17.88
CA LYS A 26 3.30 22.99 -16.68
C LYS A 26 4.75 22.59 -16.92
N TRP A 27 5.65 23.42 -16.44
CA TRP A 27 7.08 23.19 -16.47
C TRP A 27 7.62 23.10 -15.05
N ILE A 28 8.10 21.90 -14.66
CA ILE A 28 8.85 21.68 -13.42
C ILE A 28 10.32 21.80 -13.76
N ARG A 29 10.97 22.83 -13.21
CA ARG A 29 12.30 23.26 -13.62
C ARG A 29 13.38 22.93 -12.58
N GLY A 30 14.50 22.34 -13.01
CA GLY A 30 15.75 22.24 -12.25
C GLY A 30 15.69 21.32 -11.05
N GLY A 31 14.71 20.42 -10.96
CA GLY A 31 14.61 19.40 -9.92
C GLY A 31 15.56 18.24 -10.17
N ARG A 32 15.93 17.51 -9.10
CA ARG A 32 16.54 16.19 -9.23
C ARG A 32 15.46 15.17 -9.56
N VAL A 33 15.38 14.78 -10.83
CA VAL A 33 14.40 13.81 -11.32
C VAL A 33 14.88 12.40 -11.05
N ILE A 34 14.13 11.66 -10.24
CA ILE A 34 14.41 10.26 -9.89
C ILE A 34 13.25 9.39 -10.41
N ASP A 35 13.53 8.55 -11.39
CA ASP A 35 12.59 7.56 -11.92
C ASP A 35 13.24 6.18 -11.96
N PRO A 36 12.98 5.31 -10.96
CA PRO A 36 13.56 3.97 -10.91
C PRO A 36 13.13 3.09 -12.08
N SER A 37 11.96 3.33 -12.68
CA SER A 37 11.44 2.52 -13.79
C SER A 37 12.35 2.51 -15.03
N CYS A 38 13.16 3.56 -15.19
CA CYS A 38 14.15 3.68 -16.28
C CYS A 38 15.58 3.96 -15.79
N GLY A 39 15.82 3.91 -14.47
CA GLY A 39 17.13 4.17 -13.87
C GLY A 39 17.58 5.62 -13.94
N ARG A 40 16.66 6.59 -14.06
CA ARG A 40 16.96 8.01 -14.10
C ARG A 40 17.23 8.55 -12.70
N ASP A 41 18.32 9.32 -12.57
CA ASP A 41 18.65 10.08 -11.36
C ASP A 41 19.58 11.24 -11.78
N GLU A 42 18.99 12.37 -12.18
CA GLU A 42 19.72 13.51 -12.70
C GLU A 42 18.95 14.82 -12.47
N ILE A 43 19.65 15.96 -12.51
CA ILE A 43 19.01 17.28 -12.52
C ILE A 43 18.55 17.57 -13.93
N CYS A 44 17.23 17.67 -14.12
CA CYS A 44 16.62 18.01 -15.41
C CYS A 44 15.21 18.57 -15.19
N ASP A 45 14.52 18.86 -16.29
CA ASP A 45 13.20 19.44 -16.32
C ASP A 45 12.14 18.39 -16.68
N LEU A 46 10.90 18.66 -16.24
CA LEU A 46 9.71 17.92 -16.64
C LEU A 46 8.73 18.87 -17.32
N LEU A 47 8.24 18.49 -18.48
CA LEU A 47 7.15 19.19 -19.16
C LEU A 47 5.89 18.34 -19.08
N ILE A 48 4.81 18.94 -18.59
CA ILE A 48 3.48 18.35 -18.49
C ILE A 48 2.58 19.06 -19.48
N ASP A 49 1.83 18.32 -20.27
CA ASP A 49 0.82 18.82 -21.19
C ASP A 49 -0.46 18.05 -20.96
N ASP A 50 -1.53 18.73 -20.58
CA ASP A 50 -2.85 18.16 -20.34
C ASP A 50 -2.85 16.92 -19.41
N GLY A 51 -2.18 17.04 -18.26
CA GLY A 51 -2.11 15.99 -17.25
C GLY A 51 -1.24 14.78 -17.61
N VAL A 52 -0.47 14.84 -18.70
CA VAL A 52 0.44 13.80 -19.17
C VAL A 52 1.87 14.31 -19.16
N ILE A 53 2.83 13.46 -18.86
CA ILE A 53 4.26 13.75 -19.01
C ILE A 53 4.57 13.90 -20.52
N ALA A 54 4.81 15.13 -20.98
CA ALA A 54 5.13 15.39 -22.38
C ALA A 54 6.61 15.13 -22.68
N ALA A 55 7.51 15.58 -21.79
CA ALA A 55 8.94 15.39 -21.95
C ALA A 55 9.69 15.41 -20.60
N VAL A 56 10.84 14.74 -20.55
CA VAL A 56 11.78 14.74 -19.41
C VAL A 56 13.19 14.88 -19.97
N GLY A 57 13.91 15.90 -19.56
CA GLY A 57 15.29 16.10 -20.03
C GLY A 57 15.83 17.49 -19.74
N GLN A 58 17.02 17.77 -20.29
CA GLN A 58 17.65 19.09 -20.27
C GLN A 58 17.24 19.88 -21.51
N ASP A 59 17.32 21.19 -21.42
CA ASP A 59 17.08 22.12 -22.54
C ASP A 59 15.72 21.94 -23.25
N LEU A 60 14.66 21.64 -22.47
CA LEU A 60 13.32 21.54 -23.01
C LEU A 60 12.83 22.91 -23.50
N SER A 61 12.15 22.95 -24.66
CA SER A 61 11.47 24.14 -25.12
C SER A 61 10.23 24.39 -24.26
N THR A 62 10.26 25.46 -23.47
CA THR A 62 9.24 25.79 -22.46
C THR A 62 8.57 27.14 -22.72
N ALA A 63 8.75 27.70 -23.93
CA ALA A 63 8.28 29.06 -24.29
C ALA A 63 6.75 29.23 -24.12
N ASP A 64 6.00 28.12 -24.13
CA ASP A 64 4.54 28.15 -24.10
C ASP A 64 3.99 27.52 -22.78
N ALA A 65 4.79 27.41 -21.69
CA ALA A 65 4.32 26.92 -20.44
C ALA A 65 3.43 27.94 -19.72
N ASP A 66 2.22 27.52 -19.32
CA ASP A 66 1.26 28.36 -18.60
C ASP A 66 1.65 28.53 -17.13
N GLU A 67 2.30 27.50 -16.56
CA GLU A 67 2.74 27.47 -15.16
C GLU A 67 4.20 26.96 -15.07
N VAL A 68 5.01 27.64 -14.27
CA VAL A 68 6.40 27.23 -13.98
C VAL A 68 6.54 26.93 -12.50
N ILE A 69 6.95 25.70 -12.17
CA ILE A 69 7.25 25.25 -10.81
C ILE A 69 8.77 25.17 -10.67
N ASP A 70 9.35 26.01 -9.84
CA ASP A 70 10.79 25.95 -9.54
C ASP A 70 11.04 24.82 -8.53
N ALA A 71 11.68 23.76 -8.99
CA ALA A 71 12.02 22.57 -8.21
C ALA A 71 13.53 22.51 -7.84
N ALA A 72 14.24 23.63 -7.95
CA ALA A 72 15.66 23.67 -7.59
C ALA A 72 15.87 23.23 -6.13
N GLY A 73 16.69 22.21 -5.91
CA GLY A 73 16.94 21.62 -4.58
C GLY A 73 15.91 20.58 -4.15
N LEU A 74 14.81 20.41 -4.89
CA LEU A 74 13.82 19.36 -4.63
C LEU A 74 14.09 18.11 -5.45
N VAL A 75 13.52 16.98 -4.99
CA VAL A 75 13.38 15.75 -5.75
C VAL A 75 12.02 15.75 -6.44
N ALA A 76 12.01 15.46 -7.74
CA ALA A 76 10.82 15.15 -8.51
C ALA A 76 10.83 13.65 -8.82
N ALA A 77 9.81 12.93 -8.34
CA ALA A 77 9.70 11.49 -8.51
C ALA A 77 8.28 11.10 -8.96
N PRO A 78 8.09 9.88 -9.51
CA PRO A 78 6.74 9.37 -9.73
C PRO A 78 5.95 9.43 -8.42
N GLY A 79 4.70 9.84 -8.48
CA GLY A 79 3.81 9.85 -7.34
C GLY A 79 3.78 8.50 -6.64
N LEU A 80 3.72 8.50 -5.32
CA LEU A 80 3.74 7.28 -4.53
C LEU A 80 2.46 6.47 -4.75
N VAL A 81 2.58 5.15 -4.64
CA VAL A 81 1.47 4.19 -4.80
C VAL A 81 1.35 3.40 -3.50
N ASP A 82 0.24 3.55 -2.81
CA ASP A 82 -0.05 2.81 -1.59
C ASP A 82 -1.10 1.73 -1.85
N MET A 83 -0.66 0.49 -1.88
CA MET A 83 -1.54 -0.62 -2.22
C MET A 83 -2.26 -1.24 -1.01
N HIS A 84 -2.18 -0.58 0.17
CA HIS A 84 -2.85 -1.05 1.38
C HIS A 84 -3.36 0.10 2.25
N THR A 85 -4.66 0.45 2.07
CA THR A 85 -5.30 1.53 2.83
C THR A 85 -6.74 1.19 3.19
N HIS A 86 -7.23 1.75 4.32
CA HIS A 86 -8.60 1.61 4.78
C HIS A 86 -9.33 2.95 4.73
N MET A 87 -10.06 3.20 3.64
CA MET A 87 -10.81 4.44 3.46
C MET A 87 -12.10 4.50 4.27
N ARG A 88 -12.48 3.39 4.92
CA ARG A 88 -13.62 3.30 5.85
C ARG A 88 -14.99 3.63 5.26
N GLU A 89 -15.09 4.17 4.07
CA GLU A 89 -16.31 4.45 3.35
C GLU A 89 -16.53 3.40 2.24
N PRO A 90 -17.75 2.86 2.14
CA PRO A 90 -18.98 3.19 2.89
C PRO A 90 -19.03 2.56 4.29
N GLY A 91 -19.80 3.20 5.19
CA GLY A 91 -20.32 2.63 6.43
C GLY A 91 -19.55 2.96 7.71
N PHE A 92 -18.33 3.49 7.62
CA PHE A 92 -17.54 3.88 8.79
C PHE A 92 -16.98 5.30 8.66
N GLU A 93 -17.74 6.20 8.06
CA GLU A 93 -17.35 7.58 7.69
C GLU A 93 -16.99 8.44 8.91
N LYS A 94 -17.33 8.01 10.12
CA LYS A 94 -16.84 8.64 11.36
C LYS A 94 -15.34 8.49 11.54
N LYS A 95 -14.75 7.39 11.04
CA LYS A 95 -13.31 7.08 11.14
C LYS A 95 -12.51 7.72 10.02
N GLU A 96 -13.03 7.65 8.79
CA GLU A 96 -12.42 8.21 7.59
C GLU A 96 -13.46 8.31 6.47
N THR A 97 -13.21 9.15 5.47
CA THR A 97 -13.98 9.21 4.22
C THR A 97 -13.03 9.15 3.03
N ILE A 98 -13.56 8.86 1.85
CA ILE A 98 -12.79 8.93 0.60
C ILE A 98 -12.16 10.32 0.45
N ALA A 99 -12.91 11.40 0.71
CA ALA A 99 -12.43 12.77 0.61
C ALA A 99 -11.23 13.05 1.53
N THR A 100 -11.34 12.68 2.82
CA THR A 100 -10.28 13.00 3.80
C THR A 100 -9.09 12.05 3.72
N GLY A 101 -9.31 10.76 3.48
CA GLY A 101 -8.24 9.78 3.28
C GLY A 101 -7.42 10.06 2.01
N THR A 102 -8.09 10.41 0.90
CA THR A 102 -7.38 10.77 -0.34
C THR A 102 -6.69 12.14 -0.26
N ALA A 103 -7.21 13.08 0.56
CA ALA A 103 -6.51 14.32 0.87
C ALA A 103 -5.24 14.06 1.70
N ALA A 104 -5.30 13.11 2.66
CA ALA A 104 -4.12 12.67 3.40
C ALA A 104 -3.09 11.98 2.49
N ALA A 105 -3.54 11.16 1.54
CA ALA A 105 -2.69 10.55 0.52
C ALA A 105 -1.95 11.62 -0.30
N ALA A 106 -2.68 12.59 -0.87
CA ALA A 106 -2.10 13.69 -1.64
C ALA A 106 -1.05 14.46 -0.83
N ARG A 107 -1.34 14.76 0.44
CA ARG A 107 -0.43 15.46 1.33
C ARG A 107 0.84 14.66 1.65
N GLY A 108 0.74 13.34 1.70
CA GLY A 108 1.88 12.41 1.88
C GLY A 108 2.65 12.12 0.59
N GLY A 109 2.27 12.72 -0.55
CA GLY A 109 2.89 12.47 -1.85
C GLY A 109 2.37 11.19 -2.54
N VAL A 110 1.32 10.58 -2.01
CA VAL A 110 0.69 9.38 -2.57
C VAL A 110 -0.37 9.81 -3.59
N THR A 111 -0.20 9.42 -4.85
CA THR A 111 -1.08 9.78 -5.96
C THR A 111 -2.03 8.66 -6.38
N SER A 112 -1.76 7.43 -5.91
CA SER A 112 -2.60 6.25 -6.16
C SER A 112 -2.72 5.43 -4.89
N ILE A 113 -3.95 5.07 -4.51
CA ILE A 113 -4.23 4.22 -3.34
C ILE A 113 -5.12 3.04 -3.71
N LEU A 114 -4.95 1.93 -2.99
CA LEU A 114 -5.91 0.82 -2.97
C LEU A 114 -6.72 0.85 -1.68
N ALA A 115 -8.04 0.91 -1.82
CA ALA A 115 -8.98 0.84 -0.71
C ALA A 115 -9.40 -0.62 -0.45
N MET A 116 -9.13 -1.12 0.76
CA MET A 116 -9.48 -2.48 1.18
C MET A 116 -10.98 -2.69 1.30
N ALA A 117 -11.41 -3.96 1.13
CA ALA A 117 -12.80 -4.38 1.00
C ALA A 117 -13.63 -4.32 2.30
N ASN A 118 -12.99 -4.15 3.47
CA ASN A 118 -13.59 -4.28 4.80
C ASN A 118 -14.43 -3.05 5.23
N THR A 119 -15.35 -2.68 4.38
CA THR A 119 -16.35 -1.60 4.56
C THR A 119 -17.73 -2.17 5.00
N LEU A 120 -18.74 -1.32 5.14
CA LEU A 120 -20.11 -1.75 5.43
C LEU A 120 -21.10 -1.02 4.50
N PRO A 121 -21.63 -1.72 3.48
CA PRO A 121 -21.40 -3.15 3.20
C PRO A 121 -19.97 -3.45 2.72
N VAL A 122 -19.56 -4.70 2.86
CA VAL A 122 -18.28 -5.22 2.32
C VAL A 122 -18.29 -5.10 0.80
N ILE A 123 -17.13 -4.79 0.18
CA ILE A 123 -17.01 -4.75 -1.29
C ILE A 123 -16.85 -6.18 -1.83
N ASP A 124 -17.95 -6.90 -2.00
CA ASP A 124 -18.00 -8.31 -2.40
C ASP A 124 -18.92 -8.61 -3.60
N SER A 125 -19.35 -7.57 -4.32
CA SER A 125 -20.10 -7.69 -5.58
C SER A 125 -19.72 -6.61 -6.59
N ALA A 126 -19.99 -6.83 -7.86
CA ALA A 126 -19.71 -5.89 -8.95
C ALA A 126 -20.35 -4.52 -8.69
N GLU A 127 -21.62 -4.49 -8.25
CA GLU A 127 -22.34 -3.25 -7.98
C GLU A 127 -21.68 -2.42 -6.87
N ARG A 128 -21.05 -3.08 -5.88
CA ARG A 128 -20.35 -2.40 -4.80
C ARG A 128 -19.00 -1.84 -5.25
N VAL A 129 -18.30 -2.55 -6.16
CA VAL A 129 -17.09 -2.03 -6.84
C VAL A 129 -17.47 -0.77 -7.63
N GLU A 130 -18.52 -0.82 -8.43
CA GLU A 130 -19.02 0.32 -9.22
C GLU A 130 -19.47 1.49 -8.33
N ASP A 131 -20.18 1.22 -7.21
CA ASP A 131 -20.59 2.26 -6.27
C ASP A 131 -19.40 2.96 -5.62
N LEU A 132 -18.36 2.20 -5.25
CA LEU A 132 -17.14 2.79 -4.69
C LEU A 132 -16.43 3.70 -5.71
N TYR A 133 -16.30 3.29 -6.96
CA TYR A 133 -15.75 4.15 -8.01
C TYR A 133 -16.60 5.39 -8.27
N ARG A 134 -17.92 5.27 -8.25
CA ARG A 134 -18.82 6.43 -8.40
C ARG A 134 -18.62 7.45 -7.25
N ARG A 135 -18.44 6.99 -6.01
CA ARG A 135 -18.12 7.86 -4.86
C ARG A 135 -16.73 8.48 -5.04
N ALA A 136 -15.76 7.69 -5.42
CA ALA A 136 -14.39 8.17 -5.67
C ALA A 136 -14.37 9.27 -6.74
N GLY A 137 -15.15 9.13 -7.82
CA GLY A 137 -15.26 10.15 -8.86
C GLY A 137 -15.83 11.48 -8.36
N GLN A 138 -16.56 11.50 -7.24
CA GLN A 138 -17.07 12.73 -6.64
C GLN A 138 -16.11 13.37 -5.64
N ASP A 139 -15.43 12.56 -4.83
CA ASP A 139 -14.79 13.02 -3.60
C ASP A 139 -13.27 12.82 -3.56
N ALA A 140 -12.73 11.87 -4.34
CA ALA A 140 -11.31 11.53 -4.28
C ALA A 140 -10.40 12.67 -4.78
N LYS A 141 -9.27 12.85 -4.11
CA LYS A 141 -8.23 13.84 -4.45
C LYS A 141 -7.04 13.22 -5.17
N VAL A 142 -6.93 11.88 -5.13
CA VAL A 142 -5.94 11.08 -5.83
C VAL A 142 -6.62 9.87 -6.46
N ARG A 143 -5.93 9.11 -7.31
CA ARG A 143 -6.49 7.90 -7.92
C ARG A 143 -6.81 6.88 -6.84
N LEU A 144 -8.05 6.44 -6.79
CA LEU A 144 -8.50 5.38 -5.91
C LEU A 144 -8.83 4.15 -6.71
N TYR A 145 -8.20 3.05 -6.36
CA TYR A 145 -8.51 1.71 -6.84
C TYR A 145 -9.14 0.89 -5.73
N THR A 146 -10.02 -0.04 -6.07
CA THR A 146 -10.66 -0.88 -5.05
C THR A 146 -10.08 -2.29 -5.04
N VAL A 147 -9.89 -2.79 -3.83
CA VAL A 147 -9.76 -4.22 -3.56
C VAL A 147 -11.16 -4.77 -3.28
N ALA A 148 -11.52 -5.91 -3.86
CA ALA A 148 -12.77 -6.59 -3.53
C ALA A 148 -12.50 -7.83 -2.65
N ALA A 149 -13.53 -8.29 -1.92
CA ALA A 149 -13.40 -9.43 -1.02
C ALA A 149 -13.23 -10.75 -1.80
N VAL A 150 -12.38 -11.65 -1.31
CA VAL A 150 -12.27 -13.03 -1.79
C VAL A 150 -13.51 -13.81 -1.41
N SER A 151 -13.99 -13.67 -0.16
CA SER A 151 -15.18 -14.37 0.33
C SER A 151 -16.34 -13.44 0.60
N ARG A 152 -17.55 -13.93 0.39
CA ARG A 152 -18.78 -13.18 0.64
C ARG A 152 -18.86 -12.71 2.08
N GLY A 153 -19.01 -11.37 2.24
CA GLY A 153 -19.08 -10.73 3.54
C GLY A 153 -17.85 -10.94 4.42
N LEU A 154 -16.68 -11.28 3.85
CA LEU A 154 -15.43 -11.61 4.56
C LEU A 154 -15.60 -12.79 5.55
N GLN A 155 -16.45 -13.75 5.23
CA GLN A 155 -16.77 -14.87 6.15
C GLN A 155 -15.89 -16.11 5.95
N GLY A 156 -15.06 -16.17 4.88
CA GLY A 156 -14.24 -17.33 4.58
C GLY A 156 -15.00 -18.61 4.26
N LYS A 157 -16.31 -18.51 3.86
CA LYS A 157 -17.20 -19.65 3.65
C LYS A 157 -17.62 -19.87 2.23
N GLU A 158 -17.80 -18.82 1.46
CA GLU A 158 -18.26 -18.84 0.09
C GLU A 158 -17.42 -17.84 -0.71
N ILE A 159 -16.86 -18.29 -1.85
CA ILE A 159 -16.09 -17.43 -2.75
C ILE A 159 -17.02 -16.44 -3.46
N THR A 160 -16.53 -15.24 -3.73
CA THR A 160 -17.23 -14.23 -4.52
C THR A 160 -17.21 -14.57 -6.01
N ASP A 161 -17.95 -13.81 -6.81
CA ASP A 161 -17.86 -13.90 -8.26
C ASP A 161 -16.64 -13.11 -8.75
N VAL A 162 -15.46 -13.79 -8.76
CA VAL A 162 -14.15 -13.20 -9.08
C VAL A 162 -14.16 -12.53 -10.44
N GLU A 163 -14.74 -13.16 -11.44
CA GLU A 163 -14.79 -12.67 -12.81
C GLU A 163 -15.63 -11.39 -12.91
N ALA A 164 -16.78 -11.35 -12.24
CA ALA A 164 -17.62 -10.15 -12.19
C ALA A 164 -16.94 -8.99 -11.44
N LEU A 165 -16.25 -9.28 -10.33
CA LEU A 165 -15.48 -8.26 -9.59
C LEU A 165 -14.36 -7.65 -10.43
N LEU A 166 -13.60 -8.47 -11.13
CA LEU A 166 -12.53 -8.02 -12.03
C LEU A 166 -13.09 -7.25 -13.23
N ALA A 167 -14.23 -7.66 -13.77
CA ALA A 167 -14.89 -6.95 -14.87
C ALA A 167 -15.42 -5.56 -14.42
N ALA A 168 -15.86 -5.44 -13.17
CA ALA A 168 -16.26 -4.17 -12.57
C ALA A 168 -15.07 -3.25 -12.22
N GLY A 169 -13.83 -3.75 -12.33
CA GLY A 169 -12.61 -2.95 -12.14
C GLY A 169 -11.87 -3.19 -10.82
N ALA A 170 -12.17 -4.24 -10.06
CA ALA A 170 -11.38 -4.57 -8.88
C ALA A 170 -9.91 -4.76 -9.25
N ALA A 171 -9.00 -4.06 -8.56
CA ALA A 171 -7.57 -4.06 -8.83
C ALA A 171 -6.84 -5.26 -8.19
N ALA A 172 -7.41 -5.84 -7.16
CA ALA A 172 -6.96 -7.05 -6.48
C ALA A 172 -8.11 -7.64 -5.67
N LEU A 173 -7.90 -8.82 -5.08
CA LEU A 173 -8.83 -9.42 -4.13
C LEU A 173 -8.13 -9.62 -2.77
N SER A 174 -8.87 -9.37 -1.67
CA SER A 174 -8.39 -9.58 -0.31
C SER A 174 -9.54 -9.75 0.68
N ASP A 175 -9.36 -10.60 1.68
CA ASP A 175 -10.19 -10.60 2.88
C ASP A 175 -9.49 -9.84 4.03
N ASP A 176 -8.70 -8.80 3.71
CA ASP A 176 -7.92 -8.05 4.68
C ASP A 176 -8.72 -7.58 5.89
N GLY A 177 -8.08 -7.67 7.06
CA GLY A 177 -8.67 -7.47 8.37
C GLY A 177 -9.36 -8.71 8.95
N VAL A 178 -9.62 -9.73 8.11
CA VAL A 178 -10.12 -11.05 8.54
C VAL A 178 -9.33 -12.13 7.78
N PRO A 179 -8.59 -13.01 8.46
CA PRO A 179 -7.79 -14.01 7.78
C PRO A 179 -8.65 -15.01 7.01
N LEU A 180 -8.28 -15.32 5.78
CA LEU A 180 -8.93 -16.37 5.00
C LEU A 180 -8.42 -17.76 5.45
N MET A 181 -9.08 -18.33 6.47
CA MET A 181 -8.67 -19.61 7.05
C MET A 181 -8.93 -20.82 6.15
N ASN A 182 -9.92 -20.73 5.25
CA ASN A 182 -10.29 -21.84 4.37
C ASN A 182 -9.33 -21.98 3.18
N ALA A 183 -8.48 -22.99 3.22
CA ALA A 183 -7.49 -23.26 2.18
C ALA A 183 -8.10 -23.61 0.81
N GLU A 184 -9.29 -24.23 0.78
CA GLU A 184 -9.99 -24.55 -0.49
C GLU A 184 -10.44 -23.28 -1.19
N ILE A 185 -11.03 -22.31 -0.45
CA ILE A 185 -11.44 -21.01 -1.00
C ILE A 185 -10.23 -20.23 -1.49
N MET A 186 -9.13 -20.21 -0.73
CA MET A 186 -7.90 -19.54 -1.16
C MET A 186 -7.34 -20.16 -2.44
N ARG A 187 -7.31 -21.49 -2.52
CA ARG A 187 -6.84 -22.20 -3.72
C ARG A 187 -7.72 -21.93 -4.94
N GLU A 188 -9.04 -21.97 -4.79
CA GLU A 188 -9.99 -21.64 -5.86
C GLU A 188 -9.84 -20.18 -6.32
N ALA A 189 -9.70 -19.25 -5.38
CA ALA A 189 -9.48 -17.84 -5.70
C ALA A 189 -8.18 -17.62 -6.49
N LEU A 190 -7.08 -18.29 -6.11
CA LEU A 190 -5.81 -18.24 -6.86
C LEU A 190 -5.98 -18.76 -8.30
N ILE A 191 -6.74 -19.84 -8.50
CA ILE A 191 -7.05 -20.38 -9.83
C ILE A 191 -7.82 -19.34 -10.68
N ARG A 192 -8.87 -18.73 -10.12
CA ARG A 192 -9.70 -17.75 -10.84
C ARG A 192 -8.98 -16.43 -11.10
N MET A 193 -8.10 -16.02 -10.20
CA MET A 193 -7.29 -14.81 -10.37
C MET A 193 -6.17 -14.98 -11.41
N LYS A 194 -5.68 -16.19 -11.65
CA LYS A 194 -4.54 -16.47 -12.52
C LYS A 194 -4.63 -15.83 -13.91
N PRO A 195 -5.78 -15.85 -14.64
CA PRO A 195 -5.86 -15.22 -15.97
C PRO A 195 -5.66 -13.71 -15.95
N SER A 196 -5.89 -13.06 -14.82
CA SER A 196 -5.70 -11.61 -14.67
C SER A 196 -4.24 -11.20 -14.54
N GLY A 197 -3.38 -12.10 -14.08
CA GLY A 197 -2.00 -11.80 -13.71
C GLY A 197 -1.87 -10.93 -12.43
N LEU A 198 -2.99 -10.63 -11.75
CA LEU A 198 -3.01 -9.88 -10.50
C LEU A 198 -2.87 -10.81 -9.28
N PRO A 199 -2.30 -10.32 -8.17
CA PRO A 199 -2.20 -11.11 -6.95
C PRO A 199 -3.51 -11.18 -6.16
N ILE A 200 -3.62 -12.22 -5.30
CA ILE A 200 -4.46 -12.12 -4.10
C ILE A 200 -3.61 -11.49 -3.00
N LEU A 201 -4.14 -10.47 -2.33
CA LEU A 201 -3.50 -9.82 -1.20
C LEU A 201 -3.88 -10.57 0.07
N SER A 202 -2.92 -11.26 0.68
CA SER A 202 -3.16 -12.12 1.83
C SER A 202 -2.84 -11.41 3.14
N HIS A 203 -3.88 -11.18 3.97
CA HIS A 203 -3.73 -10.89 5.40
C HIS A 203 -3.36 -12.18 6.12
N SER A 204 -2.07 -12.43 6.25
CA SER A 204 -1.55 -13.70 6.78
C SER A 204 -1.57 -13.69 8.29
N GLU A 205 -2.65 -14.19 8.89
CA GLU A 205 -2.80 -14.34 10.33
C GLU A 205 -3.68 -15.55 10.66
N ASP A 206 -3.13 -16.56 11.35
CA ASP A 206 -3.91 -17.71 11.78
C ASP A 206 -4.82 -17.31 12.96
N GLY A 207 -6.13 -17.23 12.70
CA GLY A 207 -7.13 -16.75 13.65
C GLY A 207 -7.26 -17.63 14.90
N ASP A 208 -6.98 -18.94 14.79
CA ASP A 208 -7.05 -19.86 15.92
C ASP A 208 -5.85 -19.68 16.88
N LEU A 209 -4.69 -19.30 16.34
CA LEU A 209 -3.48 -19.01 17.13
C LEU A 209 -3.54 -17.63 17.78
N VAL A 210 -4.13 -16.65 17.11
CA VAL A 210 -4.20 -15.25 17.59
C VAL A 210 -5.06 -15.11 18.84
N ARG A 211 -6.16 -15.86 18.93
CA ARG A 211 -7.10 -15.83 20.08
C ARG A 211 -7.57 -14.40 20.41
N ALA A 212 -7.46 -14.01 21.69
CA ALA A 212 -7.74 -12.66 22.18
C ALA A 212 -6.46 -11.82 22.34
N GLY A 213 -5.40 -12.14 21.57
CA GLY A 213 -4.13 -11.44 21.64
C GLY A 213 -4.23 -9.98 21.22
N VAL A 214 -3.57 -9.11 21.97
CA VAL A 214 -3.64 -7.65 21.77
C VAL A 214 -2.31 -7.02 21.41
N MET A 215 -1.22 -7.74 21.56
CA MET A 215 0.15 -7.31 21.30
C MET A 215 1.01 -8.52 20.92
N ASN A 216 2.29 -8.33 20.60
CA ASN A 216 3.22 -9.43 20.35
C ASN A 216 3.32 -10.39 21.56
N GLU A 217 3.38 -11.70 21.27
CA GLU A 217 3.63 -12.69 22.32
C GLU A 217 5.12 -12.70 22.67
N GLY A 218 5.42 -12.42 23.94
CA GLY A 218 6.79 -12.35 24.40
C GLY A 218 6.91 -12.10 25.89
N GLU A 219 8.08 -11.66 26.31
CA GLU A 219 8.34 -11.29 27.70
C GLU A 219 7.49 -10.08 28.12
N LEU A 220 7.37 -9.08 27.22
CA LEU A 220 6.62 -7.87 27.48
C LEU A 220 5.13 -8.17 27.74
N SER A 221 4.50 -8.98 26.88
CA SER A 221 3.08 -9.34 27.06
C SER A 221 2.81 -10.09 28.36
N ARG A 222 3.72 -11.01 28.75
CA ARG A 222 3.63 -11.71 30.04
C ARG A 222 3.78 -10.76 31.23
N ARG A 223 4.74 -9.81 31.15
CA ARG A 223 4.98 -8.82 32.19
C ARG A 223 3.80 -7.87 32.37
N LEU A 224 3.17 -7.46 31.28
CA LEU A 224 2.00 -6.59 31.29
C LEU A 224 0.69 -7.33 31.56
N GLY A 225 0.69 -8.67 31.58
CA GLY A 225 -0.48 -9.49 31.82
C GLY A 225 -1.47 -9.56 30.65
N TYR A 226 -1.01 -9.29 29.42
CA TYR A 226 -1.83 -9.37 28.21
C TYR A 226 -1.62 -10.69 27.46
N VAL A 227 -2.69 -11.15 26.79
CA VAL A 227 -2.58 -12.26 25.83
C VAL A 227 -1.81 -11.75 24.62
N GLY A 228 -0.78 -12.49 24.22
CA GLY A 228 0.04 -12.17 23.06
C GLY A 228 -0.48 -12.83 21.78
N ARG A 229 -0.04 -12.30 20.63
CA ARG A 229 -0.20 -12.86 19.28
C ARG A 229 1.13 -13.48 18.89
N PRO A 230 1.24 -14.81 18.76
CA PRO A 230 2.49 -15.45 18.42
C PRO A 230 2.91 -15.15 16.97
N ALA A 231 4.21 -14.98 16.73
CA ALA A 231 4.76 -14.74 15.40
C ALA A 231 4.36 -15.85 14.41
N VAL A 232 4.32 -17.10 14.86
CA VAL A 232 3.94 -18.26 14.05
C VAL A 232 2.53 -18.15 13.45
N ALA A 233 1.64 -17.33 14.00
CA ALA A 233 0.31 -17.11 13.42
C ALA A 233 0.40 -16.45 12.04
N GLU A 234 1.31 -15.48 11.85
CA GLU A 234 1.60 -14.86 10.56
C GLU A 234 2.34 -15.85 9.66
N GLU A 235 3.41 -16.46 10.17
CA GLU A 235 4.30 -17.33 9.44
C GLU A 235 3.60 -18.58 8.86
N LEU A 236 2.69 -19.20 9.62
CA LEU A 236 1.98 -20.41 9.21
C LEU A 236 1.04 -20.15 8.03
N LEU A 237 0.25 -19.08 8.11
CA LEU A 237 -0.72 -18.76 7.08
C LEU A 237 -0.03 -18.31 5.79
N LEU A 238 1.03 -17.52 5.91
CA LEU A 238 1.89 -17.11 4.79
C LEU A 238 2.46 -18.32 4.02
N VAL A 239 3.04 -19.28 4.76
CA VAL A 239 3.60 -20.51 4.15
C VAL A 239 2.51 -21.32 3.45
N ARG A 240 1.34 -21.47 4.10
CA ARG A 240 0.18 -22.14 3.48
C ARG A 240 -0.18 -21.48 2.16
N ASP A 241 -0.31 -20.15 2.12
CA ASP A 241 -0.72 -19.41 0.92
C ASP A 241 0.33 -19.49 -0.20
N GLY A 242 1.61 -19.42 0.17
CA GLY A 242 2.71 -19.66 -0.76
C GLY A 242 2.71 -21.05 -1.37
N MET A 243 2.42 -22.08 -0.56
CA MET A 243 2.30 -23.47 -1.03
C MET A 243 1.10 -23.64 -1.98
N LEU A 244 -0.05 -23.02 -1.68
CA LEU A 244 -1.22 -23.04 -2.54
C LEU A 244 -0.94 -22.32 -3.86
N ALA A 245 -0.26 -21.17 -3.81
CA ALA A 245 0.15 -20.44 -5.01
C ALA A 245 1.08 -21.29 -5.89
N ALA A 246 2.05 -21.99 -5.29
CA ALA A 246 2.94 -22.91 -6.00
C ALA A 246 2.18 -24.06 -6.68
N ASP A 247 1.18 -24.67 -6.00
CA ASP A 247 0.40 -25.81 -6.51
C ASP A 247 -0.40 -25.45 -7.77
N VAL A 248 -0.95 -24.23 -7.85
CA VAL A 248 -1.81 -23.83 -8.97
C VAL A 248 -1.12 -22.85 -9.95
N ASP A 249 0.17 -22.55 -9.75
CA ASP A 249 0.90 -21.48 -10.46
C ASP A 249 0.13 -20.14 -10.37
N GLY A 250 -0.42 -19.86 -9.19
CA GLY A 250 -1.14 -18.64 -8.85
C GLY A 250 -0.19 -17.55 -8.36
N TYR A 251 -0.71 -16.34 -8.13
CA TYR A 251 0.06 -15.20 -7.63
C TYR A 251 -0.50 -14.71 -6.30
N VAL A 252 0.32 -14.73 -5.25
CA VAL A 252 -0.03 -14.21 -3.94
C VAL A 252 0.89 -13.05 -3.55
N HIS A 253 0.31 -12.04 -2.91
CA HIS A 253 1.03 -10.94 -2.28
C HIS A 253 0.77 -10.96 -0.78
N ILE A 254 1.82 -10.97 0.03
CA ILE A 254 1.72 -11.02 1.49
C ILE A 254 1.68 -9.61 2.04
N CYS A 255 0.56 -9.28 2.70
CA CYS A 255 0.34 -7.97 3.30
C CYS A 255 1.19 -7.77 4.57
N HIS A 256 1.58 -6.52 4.82
CA HIS A 256 2.12 -5.96 6.08
C HIS A 256 3.01 -6.92 6.90
N VAL A 257 4.01 -7.54 6.28
CA VAL A 257 4.96 -8.47 6.92
C VAL A 257 5.61 -7.83 8.13
N SER A 258 5.58 -8.53 9.27
CA SER A 258 6.07 -8.02 10.55
C SER A 258 7.11 -8.89 11.24
N THR A 259 7.29 -10.17 10.86
CA THR A 259 8.17 -11.09 11.59
C THR A 259 9.40 -11.51 10.80
N LYS A 260 10.52 -11.79 11.50
CA LYS A 260 11.73 -12.35 10.89
C LYS A 260 11.50 -13.73 10.26
N GLY A 261 10.56 -14.50 10.82
CA GLY A 261 10.22 -15.81 10.26
C GLY A 261 9.51 -15.65 8.92
N SER A 262 8.59 -14.70 8.80
CA SER A 262 7.92 -14.37 7.52
C SER A 262 8.93 -13.96 6.45
N VAL A 263 9.87 -13.07 6.75
CA VAL A 263 10.95 -12.69 5.81
C VAL A 263 11.72 -13.91 5.35
N ARG A 264 12.12 -14.80 6.26
CA ARG A 264 12.82 -16.05 5.92
C ARG A 264 11.99 -16.94 4.99
N TYR A 265 10.71 -17.14 5.30
CA TYR A 265 9.85 -18.02 4.48
C TYR A 265 9.53 -17.43 3.12
N ILE A 266 9.29 -16.12 3.01
CA ILE A 266 9.10 -15.45 1.71
C ILE A 266 10.34 -15.62 0.84
N ARG A 267 11.55 -15.43 1.40
CA ARG A 267 12.81 -15.65 0.67
C ARG A 267 12.91 -17.07 0.13
N MET A 268 12.62 -18.07 0.95
CA MET A 268 12.62 -19.49 0.54
C MET A 268 11.60 -19.77 -0.58
N LEU A 269 10.41 -19.22 -0.49
CA LEU A 269 9.37 -19.37 -1.51
C LEU A 269 9.76 -18.70 -2.84
N LYS A 270 10.36 -17.49 -2.77
CA LYS A 270 10.92 -16.81 -3.97
C LYS A 270 12.04 -17.61 -4.61
N GLU A 271 13.00 -18.14 -3.81
CA GLU A 271 14.08 -19.01 -4.28
C GLU A 271 13.57 -20.32 -4.92
N ALA A 272 12.43 -20.82 -4.43
CA ALA A 272 11.73 -21.97 -5.03
C ALA A 272 10.94 -21.62 -6.31
N GLY A 273 10.94 -20.36 -6.74
CA GLY A 273 10.27 -19.90 -7.96
C GLY A 273 8.75 -19.68 -7.81
N VAL A 274 8.24 -19.60 -6.59
CA VAL A 274 6.84 -19.28 -6.34
C VAL A 274 6.56 -17.83 -6.74
N LYS A 275 5.43 -17.58 -7.41
CA LYS A 275 4.95 -16.23 -7.74
C LYS A 275 4.41 -15.58 -6.46
N ILE A 276 5.31 -15.02 -5.68
CA ILE A 276 5.02 -14.37 -4.41
C ILE A 276 5.72 -13.02 -4.35
N THR A 277 5.00 -12.00 -3.89
CA THR A 277 5.53 -10.68 -3.49
C THR A 277 5.07 -10.37 -2.08
N ALA A 278 5.67 -9.35 -1.47
CA ALA A 278 5.34 -8.99 -0.10
C ALA A 278 5.58 -7.50 0.16
N GLU A 279 4.79 -6.95 1.07
CA GLU A 279 4.88 -5.59 1.54
C GLU A 279 5.18 -5.52 3.04
N THR A 280 5.68 -4.39 3.48
CA THR A 280 5.77 -4.03 4.89
C THR A 280 5.39 -2.57 5.08
N CYS A 281 5.24 -2.15 6.35
CA CYS A 281 4.85 -0.78 6.69
C CYS A 281 5.94 -0.10 7.53
N PRO A 282 6.04 1.24 7.48
CA PRO A 282 7.04 1.99 8.25
C PRO A 282 7.08 1.63 9.74
N GLN A 283 5.94 1.36 10.37
CA GLN A 283 5.89 0.97 11.78
C GLN A 283 6.66 -0.32 12.09
N TYR A 284 6.78 -1.27 11.13
CA TYR A 284 7.48 -2.55 11.34
C TYR A 284 8.99 -2.49 11.16
N PHE A 285 9.52 -1.39 10.63
CA PHE A 285 10.96 -1.18 10.54
C PHE A 285 11.46 0.06 11.30
N THR A 286 10.58 0.72 12.07
CA THR A 286 10.94 1.88 12.90
C THR A 286 10.58 1.75 14.37
N LEU A 287 9.60 0.89 14.72
CA LEU A 287 9.04 0.76 16.07
C LEU A 287 9.16 -0.68 16.57
N THR A 288 9.19 -0.84 17.89
CA THR A 288 9.15 -2.15 18.56
C THR A 288 7.93 -2.28 19.46
N GLU A 289 7.71 -3.50 19.99
CA GLU A 289 6.64 -3.79 20.96
C GLU A 289 6.70 -2.91 22.22
N ASP A 290 7.87 -2.32 22.52
CA ASP A 290 8.09 -1.45 23.68
C ASP A 290 7.21 -0.20 23.63
N GLU A 291 6.77 0.23 22.45
CA GLU A 291 5.85 1.34 22.29
C GLU A 291 4.50 1.11 22.98
N ILE A 292 4.12 -0.13 23.26
CA ILE A 292 2.92 -0.43 24.04
C ILE A 292 3.02 0.12 25.48
N GLU A 293 4.23 0.16 26.07
CA GLU A 293 4.41 0.71 27.42
C GLU A 293 4.30 2.23 27.45
N THR A 294 4.73 2.92 26.39
CA THR A 294 4.79 4.37 26.32
C THR A 294 3.53 4.98 25.72
N GLN A 295 3.00 4.37 24.65
CA GLN A 295 1.88 4.87 23.84
C GLN A 295 0.57 4.10 24.07
N GLY A 296 0.62 2.96 24.75
CA GLY A 296 -0.56 2.15 25.07
C GLY A 296 -1.37 1.80 23.82
N ALA A 297 -2.65 2.17 23.84
CA ALA A 297 -3.60 1.86 22.78
C ALA A 297 -3.24 2.47 21.40
N MET A 298 -2.47 3.56 21.37
CA MET A 298 -2.04 4.18 20.11
C MET A 298 -1.07 3.28 19.36
N ALA A 299 -0.21 2.53 20.05
CA ALA A 299 0.72 1.56 19.46
C ALA A 299 0.08 0.21 19.10
N LYS A 300 -1.23 0.02 19.33
CA LYS A 300 -1.93 -1.22 18.96
C LYS A 300 -2.22 -1.25 17.48
N VAL A 301 -1.50 -2.11 16.75
CA VAL A 301 -1.65 -2.40 15.31
C VAL A 301 -1.87 -3.90 15.08
N ASN A 302 -2.23 -4.30 13.87
CA ASN A 302 -2.33 -5.68 13.44
C ASN A 302 -1.74 -5.87 12.03
N PRO A 303 -0.69 -6.66 11.88
CA PRO A 303 0.08 -7.41 12.91
C PRO A 303 0.63 -6.53 14.03
N PRO A 304 0.89 -7.09 15.24
CA PRO A 304 1.43 -6.28 16.33
C PRO A 304 2.88 -5.84 16.05
N LEU A 305 3.29 -4.72 16.62
CA LEU A 305 4.70 -4.34 16.67
C LEU A 305 5.50 -5.47 17.33
N ARG A 306 6.66 -5.80 16.77
CA ARG A 306 7.49 -6.93 17.15
C ARG A 306 8.75 -6.49 17.90
N GLN A 307 9.67 -7.42 18.09
CA GLN A 307 10.97 -7.17 18.73
C GLN A 307 11.99 -6.58 17.76
N GLN A 308 13.09 -6.04 18.27
CA GLN A 308 14.16 -5.46 17.45
C GLN A 308 14.70 -6.44 16.40
N ALA A 309 14.83 -7.72 16.73
CA ALA A 309 15.30 -8.73 15.78
C ALA A 309 14.34 -8.94 14.57
N ASP A 310 13.06 -8.62 14.74
CA ASP A 310 12.08 -8.63 13.64
C ASP A 310 12.23 -7.35 12.80
N VAL A 311 12.39 -6.19 13.44
CA VAL A 311 12.70 -4.91 12.78
C VAL A 311 13.95 -5.03 11.89
N ASP A 312 15.04 -5.60 12.44
CA ASP A 312 16.29 -5.81 11.71
C ASP A 312 16.08 -6.72 10.48
N ALA A 313 15.30 -7.79 10.63
CA ALA A 313 14.99 -8.72 9.53
C ALA A 313 14.13 -8.07 8.44
N ILE A 314 13.18 -7.19 8.79
CA ILE A 314 12.38 -6.42 7.83
C ILE A 314 13.31 -5.49 7.02
N LEU A 315 14.21 -4.77 7.69
CA LEU A 315 15.19 -3.90 7.01
C LEU A 315 16.08 -4.69 6.04
N GLU A 316 16.58 -5.86 6.45
CA GLU A 316 17.35 -6.74 5.56
C GLU A 316 16.48 -7.28 4.40
N GLY A 317 15.22 -7.66 4.67
CA GLY A 317 14.30 -8.12 3.63
C GLY A 317 13.96 -7.05 2.59
N LEU A 318 13.91 -5.77 2.98
CA LEU A 318 13.77 -4.65 2.04
C LEU A 318 15.02 -4.50 1.17
N LYS A 319 16.23 -4.59 1.78
CA LYS A 319 17.52 -4.41 1.09
C LYS A 319 17.80 -5.51 0.06
N ASP A 320 17.53 -6.77 0.40
CA ASP A 320 17.82 -7.91 -0.46
C ASP A 320 16.70 -8.25 -1.47
N GLY A 321 15.58 -7.49 -1.43
CA GLY A 321 14.44 -7.68 -2.34
C GLY A 321 13.50 -8.80 -1.93
N THR A 322 13.62 -9.37 -0.73
CA THR A 322 12.63 -10.31 -0.17
C THR A 322 11.29 -9.61 0.03
N LEU A 323 11.31 -8.36 0.52
CA LEU A 323 10.15 -7.48 0.59
C LEU A 323 10.17 -6.53 -0.61
N ASP A 324 9.09 -6.51 -1.36
CA ASP A 324 9.00 -5.85 -2.66
C ASP A 324 8.65 -4.38 -2.53
N CYS A 325 7.74 -4.01 -1.63
CA CYS A 325 7.25 -2.64 -1.51
C CYS A 325 6.95 -2.23 -0.05
N ILE A 326 6.74 -0.93 0.11
CA ILE A 326 6.37 -0.28 1.35
C ILE A 326 4.99 0.34 1.16
N VAL A 327 4.09 0.05 2.08
CA VAL A 327 2.71 0.56 2.14
C VAL A 327 2.45 1.16 3.52
N THR A 328 1.29 1.76 3.74
CA THR A 328 1.01 2.34 5.05
C THR A 328 0.20 1.44 5.98
N ASP A 329 -0.68 0.62 5.44
CA ASP A 329 -1.80 0.05 6.21
C ASP A 329 -2.54 1.17 6.96
N HIS A 330 -2.83 2.27 6.24
CA HIS A 330 -3.52 3.43 6.81
C HIS A 330 -4.88 3.00 7.37
N ALA A 331 -4.95 2.88 8.70
CA ALA A 331 -6.10 2.32 9.41
C ALA A 331 -6.64 3.29 10.47
N PRO A 332 -7.39 4.31 10.05
CA PRO A 332 -7.92 5.35 10.93
C PRO A 332 -9.01 4.82 11.86
N HIS A 333 -8.98 5.32 13.10
CA HIS A 333 -9.96 5.10 14.16
C HIS A 333 -10.28 6.40 14.87
N THR A 334 -11.48 6.46 15.47
CA THR A 334 -11.88 7.64 16.23
C THR A 334 -11.08 7.76 17.55
N ALA A 335 -10.94 8.99 18.05
CA ALA A 335 -10.30 9.23 19.34
C ALA A 335 -11.01 8.47 20.49
N GLU A 336 -12.35 8.35 20.43
CA GLU A 336 -13.13 7.56 21.38
C GLU A 336 -12.72 6.08 21.38
N GLU A 337 -12.56 5.49 20.19
CA GLU A 337 -12.15 4.08 20.07
C GLU A 337 -10.72 3.86 20.56
N LYS A 338 -9.81 4.76 20.23
CA LYS A 338 -8.40 4.67 20.66
C LYS A 338 -8.18 5.08 22.11
N GLY A 339 -9.13 5.78 22.72
CA GLY A 339 -9.12 6.11 24.16
C GLY A 339 -9.55 4.96 25.09
N ARG A 340 -9.94 3.81 24.55
CA ARG A 340 -10.33 2.64 25.34
C ARG A 340 -9.10 1.90 25.89
N ALA A 341 -9.33 1.03 26.89
CA ALA A 341 -8.28 0.14 27.37
C ALA A 341 -7.76 -0.75 26.24
N LEU A 342 -6.48 -1.11 26.27
CA LEU A 342 -5.78 -1.84 25.22
C LEU A 342 -6.54 -3.08 24.65
N PRO A 343 -7.18 -3.94 25.48
CA PRO A 343 -7.95 -5.07 24.94
C PRO A 343 -9.18 -4.65 24.10
N GLN A 344 -9.84 -3.54 24.44
CA GLN A 344 -11.06 -3.06 23.77
C GLN A 344 -10.78 -2.09 22.61
N THR A 345 -9.56 -1.60 22.49
CA THR A 345 -9.13 -0.70 21.43
C THR A 345 -9.02 -1.47 20.11
N PRO A 346 -9.55 -0.97 18.99
CA PRO A 346 -9.27 -1.53 17.67
C PRO A 346 -7.80 -1.36 17.29
N SER A 347 -7.25 -2.31 16.55
CA SER A 347 -5.92 -2.21 15.97
C SER A 347 -5.92 -1.27 14.77
N GLY A 348 -4.84 -0.52 14.59
CA GLY A 348 -4.64 0.35 13.44
C GLY A 348 -3.90 1.64 13.80
N MET A 349 -3.18 2.17 12.81
CA MET A 349 -2.42 3.41 12.84
C MET A 349 -2.63 4.14 11.52
N VAL A 350 -2.63 5.48 11.52
CA VAL A 350 -2.62 6.26 10.28
C VAL A 350 -1.17 6.46 9.81
N GLY A 351 -0.92 6.36 8.52
CA GLY A 351 0.44 6.37 7.96
C GLY A 351 0.63 7.21 6.71
N LEU A 352 -0.44 7.56 5.96
CA LEU A 352 -0.32 8.22 4.65
C LEU A 352 0.53 9.49 4.69
N GLU A 353 0.36 10.34 5.70
CA GLU A 353 1.06 11.63 5.81
C GLU A 353 2.47 11.53 6.42
N THR A 354 2.89 10.36 6.88
CA THR A 354 4.19 10.17 7.57
C THR A 354 5.10 9.16 6.88
N SER A 355 4.56 8.30 6.01
CA SER A 355 5.27 7.14 5.44
C SER A 355 6.52 7.51 4.65
N LEU A 356 6.47 8.54 3.80
CA LEU A 356 7.63 9.00 3.04
C LEU A 356 8.73 9.50 3.98
N ALA A 357 8.40 10.37 4.93
CA ALA A 357 9.36 10.92 5.87
C ALA A 357 10.02 9.84 6.76
N LEU A 358 9.25 8.86 7.24
CA LEU A 358 9.78 7.73 8.01
C LEU A 358 10.69 6.84 7.15
N SER A 359 10.27 6.54 5.92
CA SER A 359 11.07 5.73 4.99
C SER A 359 12.37 6.44 4.60
N LEU A 360 12.34 7.74 4.33
CA LEU A 360 13.55 8.54 4.08
C LEU A 360 14.46 8.57 5.31
N THR A 361 13.89 8.80 6.49
CA THR A 361 14.66 8.84 7.75
C THR A 361 15.36 7.53 8.01
N GLU A 362 14.67 6.41 7.92
CA GLU A 362 15.25 5.11 8.23
C GLU A 362 16.13 4.60 7.09
N LEU A 363 15.60 4.51 5.88
CA LEU A 363 16.29 3.82 4.78
C LEU A 363 17.36 4.68 4.13
N HIS A 364 17.08 5.97 3.88
CA HIS A 364 18.05 6.85 3.23
C HIS A 364 19.04 7.44 4.24
N HIS A 365 18.56 8.14 5.29
CA HIS A 365 19.47 8.87 6.18
C HIS A 365 20.19 7.96 7.18
N ARG A 366 19.55 6.93 7.75
CA ARG A 366 20.19 6.03 8.72
C ARG A 366 20.90 4.87 8.07
N GLN A 367 20.28 4.22 7.09
CA GLN A 367 20.84 3.03 6.43
C GLN A 367 21.71 3.36 5.19
N GLY A 368 21.71 4.62 4.72
CA GLY A 368 22.53 5.07 3.58
C GLY A 368 22.08 4.56 2.22
N LEU A 369 20.84 4.08 2.08
CA LEU A 369 20.29 3.61 0.81
C LEU A 369 20.00 4.79 -0.13
N PRO A 370 20.13 4.63 -1.46
CA PRO A 370 19.87 5.71 -2.40
C PRO A 370 18.39 6.11 -2.39
N LEU A 371 18.08 7.36 -2.72
CA LEU A 371 16.70 7.85 -2.83
C LEU A 371 15.88 7.03 -3.83
N SER A 372 16.50 6.63 -4.94
CA SER A 372 15.87 5.77 -5.94
C SER A 372 15.37 4.44 -5.38
N PHE A 373 16.04 3.88 -4.35
CA PHE A 373 15.58 2.69 -3.66
C PHE A 373 14.27 2.95 -2.91
N VAL A 374 14.16 4.06 -2.18
CA VAL A 374 12.93 4.41 -1.44
C VAL A 374 11.78 4.64 -2.41
N ILE A 375 12.03 5.39 -3.50
CA ILE A 375 11.01 5.65 -4.53
C ILE A 375 10.59 4.35 -5.24
N GLU A 376 11.52 3.45 -5.54
CA GLU A 376 11.19 2.14 -6.11
C GLU A 376 10.22 1.38 -5.21
N LYS A 377 10.52 1.28 -3.91
CA LYS A 377 9.70 0.53 -2.94
C LYS A 377 8.32 1.16 -2.70
N MET A 378 8.18 2.47 -2.83
CA MET A 378 6.95 3.20 -2.53
C MET A 378 6.16 3.64 -3.78
N SER A 379 6.69 3.44 -4.99
CA SER A 379 6.03 3.90 -6.22
C SER A 379 6.11 2.85 -7.33
N THR A 380 7.30 2.61 -7.88
CA THR A 380 7.46 1.76 -9.07
C THR A 380 7.11 0.29 -8.80
N ALA A 381 7.54 -0.27 -7.67
CA ALA A 381 7.29 -1.67 -7.33
C ALA A 381 5.79 -1.96 -7.08
N PRO A 382 5.06 -1.21 -6.23
CA PRO A 382 3.63 -1.45 -6.05
C PRO A 382 2.83 -1.22 -7.34
N ALA A 383 3.16 -0.20 -8.15
CA ALA A 383 2.53 0.01 -9.45
C ALA A 383 2.70 -1.20 -10.39
N LYS A 384 3.90 -1.78 -10.42
CA LYS A 384 4.21 -2.97 -11.22
C LYS A 384 3.47 -4.22 -10.74
N ILE A 385 3.40 -4.45 -9.42
CA ILE A 385 2.67 -5.58 -8.82
C ILE A 385 1.21 -5.56 -9.24
N LEU A 386 0.60 -4.37 -9.24
CA LEU A 386 -0.81 -4.16 -9.55
C LEU A 386 -1.09 -3.86 -11.02
N GLN A 387 -0.05 -3.81 -11.86
CA GLN A 387 -0.17 -3.47 -13.29
C GLN A 387 -0.86 -2.11 -13.53
N LEU A 388 -0.59 -1.11 -12.66
CA LEU A 388 -1.14 0.23 -12.77
C LEU A 388 -0.32 1.08 -13.76
N ASP A 389 -0.99 2.01 -14.45
CA ASP A 389 -0.31 3.05 -15.22
C ASP A 389 0.12 4.19 -14.30
N ALA A 390 1.11 3.88 -13.45
CA ALA A 390 1.68 4.74 -12.41
C ALA A 390 3.14 4.34 -12.14
N GLY A 391 3.81 5.02 -11.22
CA GLY A 391 5.17 4.66 -10.77
C GLY A 391 6.27 4.93 -11.79
N THR A 392 6.05 5.84 -12.73
CA THR A 392 7.02 6.24 -13.77
C THR A 392 6.80 7.70 -14.21
N LEU A 393 7.85 8.34 -14.68
CA LEU A 393 7.82 9.67 -15.32
C LEU A 393 8.10 9.61 -16.83
N ARG A 394 7.93 8.46 -17.46
CA ARG A 394 8.16 8.32 -18.89
C ARG A 394 7.19 9.23 -19.69
N PRO A 395 7.62 9.80 -20.83
CA PRO A 395 6.71 10.49 -21.73
C PRO A 395 5.50 9.63 -22.11
N GLY A 396 4.31 10.22 -22.05
CA GLY A 396 3.02 9.58 -22.26
C GLY A 396 2.38 8.97 -21.01
N ALA A 397 3.08 8.91 -19.88
CA ALA A 397 2.49 8.49 -18.60
C ALA A 397 1.66 9.62 -17.96
N PRO A 398 0.68 9.30 -17.11
CA PRO A 398 0.00 10.30 -16.29
C PRO A 398 1.01 11.14 -15.49
N ALA A 399 0.76 12.44 -15.37
CA ALA A 399 1.62 13.36 -14.63
C ALA A 399 1.38 13.29 -13.12
N ASP A 400 1.38 12.08 -12.58
CA ASP A 400 1.32 11.82 -11.15
C ASP A 400 2.74 11.97 -10.58
N ILE A 401 3.01 13.10 -9.94
CA ILE A 401 4.37 13.52 -9.52
C ILE A 401 4.35 13.90 -8.05
N VAL A 402 5.37 13.48 -7.31
CA VAL A 402 5.68 14.01 -5.99
C VAL A 402 6.91 14.89 -6.05
N LEU A 403 6.82 16.09 -5.44
CA LEU A 403 7.93 17.01 -5.21
C LEU A 403 8.21 17.08 -3.71
N PHE A 404 9.45 16.85 -3.29
CA PHE A 404 9.81 16.90 -1.88
C PHE A 404 11.27 17.32 -1.67
N ASP A 405 11.54 17.94 -0.52
CA ASP A 405 12.91 18.15 -0.02
C ASP A 405 13.30 16.92 0.82
N PRO A 406 14.30 16.12 0.41
CA PRO A 406 14.72 14.93 1.16
C PRO A 406 15.35 15.26 2.53
N ASN A 407 15.69 16.51 2.80
CA ASN A 407 16.35 16.98 4.02
C ASN A 407 15.42 17.78 4.94
N GLU A 408 14.19 18.08 4.51
CA GLU A 408 13.24 18.84 5.31
C GLU A 408 12.93 18.09 6.62
N LYS A 409 12.96 18.83 7.73
CA LYS A 409 12.64 18.30 9.06
C LYS A 409 11.38 18.96 9.57
N TRP A 410 10.47 18.17 10.04
CA TRP A 410 9.24 18.63 10.64
C TRP A 410 8.84 17.74 11.84
N VAL A 411 7.97 18.26 12.70
CA VAL A 411 7.43 17.52 13.84
C VAL A 411 6.04 17.03 13.46
N VAL A 412 5.81 15.73 13.66
CA VAL A 412 4.50 15.13 13.44
C VAL A 412 3.50 15.76 14.43
N ASP A 413 2.47 16.39 13.89
CA ASP A 413 1.37 16.98 14.64
C ASP A 413 0.05 16.40 14.10
N PRO A 414 -0.51 15.39 14.76
CA PRO A 414 -1.72 14.73 14.28
C PRO A 414 -2.91 15.66 14.10
N GLU A 415 -2.97 16.77 14.84
CA GLU A 415 -4.06 17.75 14.72
C GLU A 415 -4.06 18.49 13.37
N LYS A 416 -2.93 18.46 12.66
CA LYS A 416 -2.78 19.04 11.33
C LYS A 416 -3.02 18.05 10.19
N PHE A 417 -3.28 16.80 10.48
CA PHE A 417 -3.53 15.80 9.43
C PHE A 417 -4.82 16.09 8.66
N ALA A 418 -4.78 15.82 7.36
CA ALA A 418 -5.95 15.85 6.49
C ALA A 418 -6.86 14.63 6.75
N SER A 419 -6.27 13.48 7.11
CA SER A 419 -7.02 12.32 7.62
C SER A 419 -7.88 12.71 8.84
N LYS A 420 -9.00 12.03 9.03
CA LYS A 420 -9.78 12.11 10.28
C LYS A 420 -9.09 11.38 11.44
N GLY A 421 -8.28 10.37 11.14
CA GLY A 421 -7.53 9.62 12.13
C GLY A 421 -6.46 10.47 12.82
N ARG A 422 -6.29 10.24 14.14
CA ARG A 422 -5.23 10.85 14.96
C ARG A 422 -4.36 9.79 15.63
N ASN A 423 -4.62 8.55 15.30
CA ASN A 423 -3.94 7.37 15.83
C ASN A 423 -2.65 7.09 15.04
N THR A 424 -1.61 7.86 15.36
CA THR A 424 -0.28 7.75 14.75
C THR A 424 0.80 7.64 15.82
#